data_45c6a3f93bcf94ac248dce4a21186dc0
#
_entry.id   45c6a3f93bcf94ac248dce4a21186dc0
#
_cell.length_a   1.000
_cell.length_b   1.000
_cell.length_c   1.000
_cell.angle_alpha   90.00
_cell.angle_beta   90.00
_cell.angle_gamma   90.00
#
_symmetry.space_group_name_H-M   'P 1'
#
loop_
_entity.id
_entity.type
_entity.pdbx_description
1 polymer ?
#
loop_
_entity_poly.entity_id
_entity_poly.type
_entity_poly.pdbx_seq_one_letter_code
_entity_poly.pdbx_strand_id
1 'polypeptide(L)'
;MNIYLGENVKRLRKENDMTQETLADFLGVSFQSVSKWERGETLPDITLVPAIANYFGVTIDELMGNDKIINEAKISAYLEEYDRLYALNSEQSVKDKANLAKEAYRKYPYDWRIIDMYRNSLTDGHDGTIDDIRPEVRRICEMILENCKVEKYRTAAVSALLYVSETFEEAEKWLNHLPNEITLQQNENRVDTYVRFGKYDEARLQQQKNLEEHYTNLIQTMTDMCDSWQDMPKPSAEYGIAMEKKKAAITSILFENDENAHLR
;
A
#
# COMPACT_ATOMS: atom_id res chain seq x y z
N MET A 1 -23.11 -1.96 -7.85
CA MET A 1 -22.64 -2.53 -9.13
C MET A 1 -22.08 -1.38 -9.94
N ASN A 2 -20.79 -1.37 -10.21
CA ASN A 2 -20.16 -0.30 -10.99
C ASN A 2 -20.22 -0.67 -12.47
N ILE A 3 -20.83 0.17 -13.29
CA ILE A 3 -20.89 0.01 -14.75
C ILE A 3 -19.83 0.94 -15.34
N TYR A 4 -18.83 0.38 -16.00
CA TYR A 4 -17.69 1.12 -16.57
C TYR A 4 -17.94 1.62 -18.01
N LEU A 5 -19.19 1.56 -18.49
CA LEU A 5 -19.56 1.86 -19.86
C LEU A 5 -19.11 3.27 -20.28
N GLY A 6 -19.36 4.30 -19.47
CA GLY A 6 -18.99 5.69 -19.81
C GLY A 6 -17.46 5.86 -19.95
N GLU A 7 -16.69 5.24 -19.04
CA GLU A 7 -15.21 5.25 -19.10
C GLU A 7 -14.71 4.53 -20.37
N ASN A 8 -15.29 3.39 -20.69
CA ASN A 8 -14.91 2.61 -21.86
C ASN A 8 -15.27 3.33 -23.17
N VAL A 9 -16.46 3.94 -23.26
CA VAL A 9 -16.83 4.78 -24.41
C VAL A 9 -15.82 5.91 -24.60
N LYS A 10 -15.46 6.62 -23.52
CA LYS A 10 -14.48 7.70 -23.56
C LYS A 10 -13.10 7.21 -24.00
N ARG A 11 -12.65 6.05 -23.48
CA ARG A 11 -11.37 5.44 -23.85
C ARG A 11 -11.35 5.07 -25.33
N LEU A 12 -12.32 4.27 -25.77
CA LEU A 12 -12.42 3.79 -27.15
C LEU A 12 -12.54 4.94 -28.15
N ARG A 13 -13.34 5.97 -27.84
CA ARG A 13 -13.44 7.17 -28.67
C ARG A 13 -12.08 7.88 -28.83
N LYS A 14 -11.33 8.04 -27.73
CA LYS A 14 -9.99 8.66 -27.76
C LYS A 14 -8.96 7.82 -28.51
N GLU A 15 -8.99 6.51 -28.33
CA GLU A 15 -8.12 5.57 -29.04
C GLU A 15 -8.34 5.60 -30.57
N ASN A 16 -9.54 6.02 -31.01
CA ASN A 16 -9.90 6.21 -32.40
C ASN A 16 -9.87 7.69 -32.87
N ASP A 17 -9.23 8.58 -32.10
CA ASP A 17 -9.08 10.00 -32.40
C ASP A 17 -10.40 10.73 -32.74
N MET A 18 -11.50 10.31 -32.11
CA MET A 18 -12.84 10.85 -32.34
C MET A 18 -13.21 11.96 -31.36
N THR A 19 -14.03 12.94 -31.83
CA THR A 19 -14.70 13.89 -30.93
C THR A 19 -16.01 13.33 -30.39
N GLN A 20 -16.55 13.94 -29.32
CA GLN A 20 -17.87 13.56 -28.78
C GLN A 20 -18.98 13.84 -29.81
N GLU A 21 -18.84 14.90 -30.60
CA GLU A 21 -19.76 15.26 -31.69
C GLU A 21 -19.79 14.18 -32.77
N THR A 22 -18.62 13.70 -33.22
CA THR A 22 -18.52 12.66 -34.26
C THR A 22 -19.22 11.36 -33.81
N LEU A 23 -19.03 10.96 -32.55
CA LEU A 23 -19.69 9.77 -32.00
C LEU A 23 -21.23 10.01 -31.86
N ALA A 24 -21.62 11.22 -31.44
CA ALA A 24 -23.02 11.58 -31.29
C ALA A 24 -23.77 11.55 -32.64
N ASP A 25 -23.15 12.11 -33.69
CA ASP A 25 -23.69 12.11 -35.06
C ASP A 25 -23.89 10.67 -35.58
N PHE A 26 -22.90 9.79 -35.35
CA PHE A 26 -23.01 8.39 -35.75
C PHE A 26 -24.16 7.68 -35.04
N LEU A 27 -24.36 7.93 -33.76
CA LEU A 27 -25.40 7.29 -32.96
C LEU A 27 -26.78 7.96 -33.07
N GLY A 28 -26.88 9.10 -33.77
CA GLY A 28 -28.13 9.86 -33.88
C GLY A 28 -28.58 10.50 -32.57
N VAL A 29 -27.65 10.87 -31.68
CA VAL A 29 -27.91 11.49 -30.39
C VAL A 29 -27.24 12.87 -30.27
N SER A 30 -27.54 13.61 -29.19
CA SER A 30 -26.85 14.88 -28.95
C SER A 30 -25.45 14.66 -28.38
N PHE A 31 -24.49 15.57 -28.65
CA PHE A 31 -23.16 15.51 -28.04
C PHE A 31 -23.23 15.62 -26.48
N GLN A 32 -24.24 16.34 -25.96
CA GLN A 32 -24.48 16.42 -24.52
C GLN A 32 -24.80 15.05 -23.92
N SER A 33 -25.49 14.19 -24.67
CA SER A 33 -25.76 12.81 -24.23
C SER A 33 -24.46 12.01 -24.10
N VAL A 34 -23.62 12.04 -25.13
CA VAL A 34 -22.31 11.37 -25.09
C VAL A 34 -21.44 11.91 -23.95
N SER A 35 -21.42 13.24 -23.78
CA SER A 35 -20.68 13.88 -22.69
C SER A 35 -21.17 13.44 -21.30
N LYS A 36 -22.48 13.31 -21.09
CA LYS A 36 -23.05 12.81 -19.83
C LYS A 36 -22.70 11.34 -19.58
N TRP A 37 -22.73 10.51 -20.62
CA TRP A 37 -22.32 9.10 -20.50
C TRP A 37 -20.85 8.98 -20.06
N GLU A 38 -19.96 9.74 -20.71
CA GLU A 38 -18.51 9.73 -20.40
C GLU A 38 -18.16 10.27 -19.02
N ARG A 39 -19.04 11.10 -18.41
CA ARG A 39 -18.91 11.56 -17.02
C ARG A 39 -19.63 10.66 -16.01
N GLY A 40 -20.33 9.60 -16.47
CA GLY A 40 -21.09 8.70 -15.61
C GLY A 40 -22.38 9.31 -15.05
N GLU A 41 -22.85 10.45 -15.57
CA GLU A 41 -24.07 11.13 -15.11
C GLU A 41 -25.34 10.39 -15.57
N THR A 42 -25.29 9.81 -16.78
CA THR A 42 -26.37 8.98 -17.33
C THR A 42 -25.78 7.81 -18.11
N LEU A 43 -26.59 6.81 -18.38
CA LEU A 43 -26.25 5.72 -19.29
C LEU A 43 -26.94 5.92 -20.64
N PRO A 44 -26.36 5.42 -21.76
CA PRO A 44 -27.08 5.33 -23.03
C PRO A 44 -28.30 4.41 -22.91
N ASP A 45 -29.28 4.63 -23.80
CA ASP A 45 -30.37 3.67 -23.96
C ASP A 45 -29.79 2.30 -24.29
N ILE A 46 -30.37 1.23 -23.72
CA ILE A 46 -29.88 -0.14 -23.89
C ILE A 46 -29.85 -0.57 -25.38
N THR A 47 -30.72 0.00 -26.21
CA THR A 47 -30.80 -0.24 -27.65
C THR A 47 -29.58 0.32 -28.39
N LEU A 48 -28.90 1.31 -27.85
CA LEU A 48 -27.67 1.89 -28.42
C LEU A 48 -26.42 1.11 -28.07
N VAL A 49 -26.43 0.30 -27.01
CA VAL A 49 -25.24 -0.43 -26.53
C VAL A 49 -24.65 -1.34 -27.61
N PRO A 50 -25.46 -2.16 -28.37
CA PRO A 50 -24.94 -2.95 -29.46
C PRO A 50 -24.32 -2.11 -30.61
N ALA A 51 -24.94 -0.95 -30.92
CA ALA A 51 -24.44 -0.07 -31.97
C ALA A 51 -23.08 0.54 -31.59
N ILE A 52 -22.90 0.94 -30.31
CA ILE A 52 -21.63 1.45 -29.79
C ILE A 52 -20.54 0.37 -29.82
N ALA A 53 -20.88 -0.85 -29.36
CA ALA A 53 -19.96 -1.97 -29.34
C ALA A 53 -19.49 -2.33 -30.78
N ASN A 54 -20.43 -2.44 -31.71
CA ASN A 54 -20.11 -2.73 -33.11
C ASN A 54 -19.28 -1.62 -33.77
N TYR A 55 -19.55 -0.36 -33.44
CA TYR A 55 -18.80 0.77 -33.97
C TYR A 55 -17.32 0.71 -33.59
N PHE A 56 -17.03 0.37 -32.35
CA PHE A 56 -15.67 0.27 -31.84
C PHE A 56 -15.04 -1.12 -32.06
N GLY A 57 -15.77 -2.09 -32.62
CA GLY A 57 -15.27 -3.45 -32.84
C GLY A 57 -15.00 -4.24 -31.57
N VAL A 58 -15.71 -3.93 -30.50
CA VAL A 58 -15.60 -4.60 -29.18
C VAL A 58 -16.86 -5.39 -28.85
N THR A 59 -16.77 -6.32 -27.89
CA THR A 59 -17.95 -7.01 -27.36
C THR A 59 -18.77 -6.09 -26.45
N ILE A 60 -20.06 -6.41 -26.25
CA ILE A 60 -20.91 -5.70 -25.28
C ILE A 60 -20.34 -5.86 -23.87
N ASP A 61 -19.82 -7.04 -23.53
CA ASP A 61 -19.20 -7.31 -22.22
C ASP A 61 -17.98 -6.41 -21.98
N GLU A 62 -17.12 -6.25 -22.98
CA GLU A 62 -15.97 -5.37 -22.92
C GLU A 62 -16.41 -3.89 -22.81
N LEU A 63 -17.41 -3.48 -23.60
CA LEU A 63 -17.96 -2.13 -23.53
C LEU A 63 -18.58 -1.81 -22.17
N MET A 64 -19.31 -2.76 -21.59
CA MET A 64 -19.94 -2.64 -20.27
C MET A 64 -18.93 -2.74 -19.12
N GLY A 65 -17.72 -3.20 -19.39
CA GLY A 65 -16.70 -3.46 -18.39
C GLY A 65 -16.95 -4.70 -17.54
N ASN A 66 -17.71 -5.66 -18.07
CA ASN A 66 -18.02 -6.90 -17.36
C ASN A 66 -16.75 -7.69 -17.02
N ASP A 67 -15.76 -7.68 -17.89
CA ASP A 67 -14.45 -8.30 -17.64
C ASP A 67 -13.73 -7.67 -16.44
N LYS A 68 -13.84 -6.35 -16.27
CA LYS A 68 -13.28 -5.64 -15.09
C LYS A 68 -13.99 -6.05 -13.81
N ILE A 69 -15.33 -6.14 -13.83
CA ILE A 69 -16.14 -6.55 -12.67
C ILE A 69 -15.84 -8.00 -12.30
N ILE A 70 -15.79 -8.90 -13.29
CA ILE A 70 -15.48 -10.32 -13.08
C ILE A 70 -14.06 -10.48 -12.56
N ASN A 71 -13.10 -9.75 -13.12
CA ASN A 71 -11.71 -9.78 -12.67
C ASN A 71 -11.56 -9.22 -11.27
N GLU A 72 -12.27 -8.12 -10.93
CA GLU A 72 -12.25 -7.55 -9.58
C GLU A 72 -12.77 -8.55 -8.54
N ALA A 73 -13.89 -9.22 -8.81
CA ALA A 73 -14.43 -10.25 -7.93
C ALA A 73 -13.45 -11.44 -7.73
N LYS A 74 -12.78 -11.86 -8.80
CA LYS A 74 -11.77 -12.93 -8.74
C LYS A 74 -10.52 -12.50 -7.97
N ILE A 75 -10.05 -11.27 -8.19
CA ILE A 75 -8.92 -10.70 -7.46
C ILE A 75 -9.25 -10.60 -5.98
N SER A 76 -10.44 -10.08 -5.62
CA SER A 76 -10.90 -10.02 -4.23
C SER A 76 -10.91 -11.40 -3.57
N ALA A 77 -11.40 -12.42 -4.29
CA ALA A 77 -11.42 -13.80 -3.79
C ALA A 77 -9.99 -14.34 -3.51
N TYR A 78 -9.01 -14.02 -4.36
CA TYR A 78 -7.60 -14.39 -4.11
C TYR A 78 -7.05 -13.70 -2.87
N LEU A 79 -7.33 -12.41 -2.68
CA LEU A 79 -6.87 -11.64 -1.52
C LEU A 79 -7.50 -12.15 -0.21
N GLU A 80 -8.81 -12.39 -0.21
CA GLU A 80 -9.55 -12.93 0.95
C GLU A 80 -9.03 -14.32 1.36
N GLU A 81 -8.79 -15.20 0.38
CA GLU A 81 -8.25 -16.54 0.66
C GLU A 81 -6.80 -16.47 1.15
N TYR A 82 -5.99 -15.54 0.63
CA TYR A 82 -4.64 -15.31 1.10
C TYR A 82 -4.63 -14.86 2.56
N ASP A 83 -5.48 -13.89 2.92
CA ASP A 83 -5.61 -13.39 4.29
C ASP A 83 -6.11 -14.50 5.24
N ARG A 84 -7.03 -15.35 4.78
CA ARG A 84 -7.49 -16.51 5.56
C ARG A 84 -6.35 -17.49 5.83
N LEU A 85 -5.56 -17.82 4.83
CA LEU A 85 -4.41 -18.71 4.96
C LEU A 85 -3.32 -18.09 5.87
N TYR A 86 -3.13 -16.78 5.79
CA TYR A 86 -2.21 -16.04 6.64
C TYR A 86 -2.59 -16.16 8.13
N ALA A 87 -3.89 -16.03 8.43
CA ALA A 87 -4.40 -16.13 9.79
C ALA A 87 -4.25 -17.56 10.40
N LEU A 88 -4.18 -18.61 9.58
CA LEU A 88 -4.00 -19.98 10.05
C LEU A 88 -2.61 -20.27 10.59
N ASN A 89 -1.59 -19.57 10.12
CA ASN A 89 -0.18 -19.62 10.56
C ASN A 89 0.36 -21.05 10.81
N SER A 90 0.05 -21.99 9.92
CA SER A 90 0.54 -23.37 9.94
C SER A 90 1.55 -23.61 8.82
N GLU A 91 2.41 -24.60 8.94
CA GLU A 91 3.36 -24.97 7.88
C GLU A 91 2.66 -25.25 6.54
N GLN A 92 1.51 -25.93 6.58
CA GLN A 92 0.73 -26.19 5.38
C GLN A 92 0.14 -24.89 4.80
N SER A 93 -0.36 -23.97 5.61
CA SER A 93 -0.93 -22.71 5.14
C SER A 93 0.13 -21.80 4.50
N VAL A 94 1.38 -21.88 4.91
CA VAL A 94 2.50 -21.16 4.27
C VAL A 94 2.70 -21.65 2.84
N LYS A 95 2.72 -22.97 2.62
CA LYS A 95 2.84 -23.57 1.28
C LYS A 95 1.65 -23.23 0.39
N ASP A 96 0.45 -23.29 0.96
CA ASP A 96 -0.79 -22.99 0.25
C ASP A 96 -0.85 -21.49 -0.15
N LYS A 97 -0.42 -20.57 0.73
CA LYS A 97 -0.26 -19.15 0.40
C LYS A 97 0.67 -18.91 -0.78
N ALA A 98 1.85 -19.53 -0.75
CA ALA A 98 2.84 -19.37 -1.82
C ALA A 98 2.30 -19.86 -3.17
N ASN A 99 1.62 -21.00 -3.18
CA ASN A 99 0.99 -21.54 -4.39
C ASN A 99 -0.14 -20.64 -4.89
N LEU A 100 -1.03 -20.20 -3.99
CA LEU A 100 -2.13 -19.29 -4.30
C LEU A 100 -1.62 -17.97 -4.91
N ALA A 101 -0.62 -17.35 -4.28
CA ALA A 101 -0.04 -16.10 -4.74
C ALA A 101 0.63 -16.23 -6.11
N LYS A 102 1.36 -17.34 -6.34
CA LYS A 102 1.97 -17.64 -7.63
C LYS A 102 0.94 -17.87 -8.74
N GLU A 103 -0.15 -18.56 -8.42
CA GLU A 103 -1.27 -18.77 -9.36
C GLU A 103 -1.93 -17.44 -9.71
N ALA A 104 -2.27 -16.63 -8.71
CA ALA A 104 -2.90 -15.33 -8.90
C ALA A 104 -2.00 -14.39 -9.73
N TYR A 105 -0.69 -14.33 -9.44
CA TYR A 105 0.26 -13.52 -10.19
C TYR A 105 0.36 -13.92 -11.67
N ARG A 106 0.27 -15.21 -11.98
CA ARG A 106 0.23 -15.67 -13.39
C ARG A 106 -1.03 -15.21 -14.13
N LYS A 107 -2.16 -15.07 -13.43
CA LYS A 107 -3.45 -14.67 -14.03
C LYS A 107 -3.60 -13.14 -14.08
N TYR A 108 -3.06 -12.42 -13.10
CA TYR A 108 -3.23 -10.97 -12.93
C TYR A 108 -1.87 -10.26 -12.72
N PRO A 109 -0.93 -10.36 -13.68
CA PRO A 109 0.45 -9.88 -13.51
C PRO A 109 0.59 -8.35 -13.48
N TYR A 110 -0.50 -7.62 -13.69
CA TYR A 110 -0.54 -6.15 -13.72
C TYR A 110 -1.37 -5.53 -12.58
N ASP A 111 -1.99 -6.34 -11.72
CA ASP A 111 -2.69 -5.83 -10.54
C ASP A 111 -1.74 -5.70 -9.35
N TRP A 112 -1.57 -4.47 -8.85
CA TRP A 112 -0.60 -4.19 -7.79
C TRP A 112 -0.89 -4.91 -6.47
N ARG A 113 -2.15 -5.23 -6.17
CA ARG A 113 -2.54 -6.01 -4.98
C ARG A 113 -2.03 -7.44 -5.09
N ILE A 114 -2.16 -8.03 -6.27
CA ILE A 114 -1.68 -9.39 -6.57
C ILE A 114 -0.16 -9.43 -6.63
N ILE A 115 0.47 -8.42 -7.23
CA ILE A 115 1.94 -8.32 -7.28
C ILE A 115 2.50 -8.22 -5.86
N ASP A 116 1.91 -7.39 -4.99
CA ASP A 116 2.33 -7.26 -3.59
C ASP A 116 2.07 -8.52 -2.77
N MET A 117 0.93 -9.18 -2.95
CA MET A 117 0.64 -10.49 -2.39
C MET A 117 1.69 -11.53 -2.78
N TYR A 118 2.07 -11.58 -4.06
CA TYR A 118 3.12 -12.49 -4.55
C TYR A 118 4.48 -12.14 -3.96
N ARG A 119 4.89 -10.86 -3.96
CA ARG A 119 6.10 -10.38 -3.30
C ARG A 119 6.15 -10.81 -1.83
N ASN A 120 5.06 -10.61 -1.10
CA ASN A 120 4.98 -10.98 0.32
C ASN A 120 5.14 -12.50 0.51
N SER A 121 4.53 -13.31 -0.35
CA SER A 121 4.64 -14.78 -0.28
C SER A 121 6.05 -15.31 -0.53
N LEU A 122 6.91 -14.55 -1.22
CA LEU A 122 8.31 -14.94 -1.44
C LEU A 122 9.17 -14.79 -0.18
N THR A 123 8.85 -13.81 0.69
CA THR A 123 9.64 -13.52 1.89
C THR A 123 9.04 -14.13 3.16
N ASP A 124 7.77 -14.52 3.13
CA ASP A 124 7.02 -15.05 4.28
C ASP A 124 6.99 -16.58 4.27
N GLY A 125 7.90 -17.18 5.03
CA GLY A 125 7.89 -18.62 5.28
C GLY A 125 8.37 -19.49 4.09
N HIS A 126 9.36 -19.04 3.34
CA HIS A 126 9.99 -19.87 2.30
C HIS A 126 10.80 -21.01 2.92
N ASP A 127 10.74 -22.19 2.30
CA ASP A 127 11.44 -23.40 2.77
C ASP A 127 12.95 -23.42 2.40
N GLY A 128 13.46 -22.37 1.74
CA GLY A 128 14.84 -22.27 1.25
C GLY A 128 15.67 -21.22 1.97
N THR A 129 16.83 -20.94 1.41
CA THR A 129 17.69 -19.84 1.86
C THR A 129 17.24 -18.51 1.24
N ILE A 130 17.69 -17.39 1.82
CA ILE A 130 17.46 -16.07 1.22
C ILE A 130 18.02 -16.02 -0.22
N ASP A 131 19.11 -16.74 -0.50
CA ASP A 131 19.72 -16.80 -1.82
C ASP A 131 18.79 -17.38 -2.89
N ASP A 132 17.95 -18.34 -2.51
CA ASP A 132 17.00 -18.97 -3.44
C ASP A 132 15.90 -17.99 -3.91
N ILE A 133 15.46 -17.09 -3.04
CA ILE A 133 14.37 -16.15 -3.32
C ILE A 133 14.87 -14.79 -3.83
N ARG A 134 16.11 -14.42 -3.52
CA ARG A 134 16.68 -13.09 -3.80
C ARG A 134 16.47 -12.60 -5.23
N PRO A 135 16.77 -13.41 -6.29
CA PRO A 135 16.61 -12.94 -7.66
C PRO A 135 15.18 -12.53 -8.00
N GLU A 136 14.22 -13.32 -7.53
CA GLU A 136 12.81 -13.07 -7.82
C GLU A 136 12.26 -11.91 -6.98
N VAL A 137 12.65 -11.80 -5.70
CA VAL A 137 12.31 -10.67 -4.85
C VAL A 137 12.84 -9.36 -5.46
N ARG A 138 14.12 -9.32 -5.88
CA ARG A 138 14.70 -8.15 -6.55
C ARG A 138 13.90 -7.78 -7.79
N ARG A 139 13.66 -8.73 -8.67
CA ARG A 139 12.91 -8.50 -9.92
C ARG A 139 11.53 -7.89 -9.68
N ILE A 140 10.76 -8.43 -8.73
CA ILE A 140 9.42 -7.95 -8.41
C ILE A 140 9.47 -6.56 -7.75
N CYS A 141 10.38 -6.37 -6.80
CA CYS A 141 10.50 -5.10 -6.07
C CYS A 141 10.99 -3.95 -6.97
N GLU A 142 11.97 -4.19 -7.82
CA GLU A 142 12.44 -3.19 -8.81
C GLU A 142 11.31 -2.80 -9.76
N MET A 143 10.54 -3.78 -10.27
CA MET A 143 9.36 -3.51 -11.10
C MET A 143 8.33 -2.65 -10.36
N ILE A 144 8.08 -2.91 -9.07
CA ILE A 144 7.19 -2.08 -8.24
C ILE A 144 7.74 -0.66 -8.14
N LEU A 145 9.03 -0.49 -7.83
CA LEU A 145 9.65 0.82 -7.66
C LEU A 145 9.67 1.64 -8.94
N GLU A 146 9.80 1.00 -10.10
CA GLU A 146 9.80 1.68 -11.39
C GLU A 146 8.40 2.10 -11.86
N ASN A 147 7.38 1.25 -11.64
CA ASN A 147 6.10 1.38 -12.32
C ASN A 147 4.92 1.69 -11.39
N CYS A 148 5.00 1.36 -10.08
CA CYS A 148 3.91 1.61 -9.14
C CYS A 148 4.03 3.00 -8.50
N LYS A 149 2.91 3.73 -8.45
CA LYS A 149 2.81 5.05 -7.80
C LYS A 149 2.20 4.99 -6.39
N VAL A 150 1.75 3.81 -5.97
CA VAL A 150 1.09 3.64 -4.67
C VAL A 150 2.14 3.42 -3.60
N GLU A 151 2.25 4.38 -2.68
CA GLU A 151 3.33 4.46 -1.68
C GLU A 151 3.44 3.19 -0.82
N LYS A 152 2.31 2.65 -0.34
CA LYS A 152 2.33 1.43 0.48
C LYS A 152 3.05 0.25 -0.18
N TYR A 153 2.87 0.06 -1.51
CA TYR A 153 3.54 -1.03 -2.24
C TYR A 153 5.02 -0.74 -2.46
N ARG A 154 5.36 0.53 -2.69
CA ARG A 154 6.75 0.97 -2.83
C ARG A 154 7.53 0.77 -1.54
N THR A 155 6.97 1.18 -0.40
CA THR A 155 7.56 0.98 0.93
C THR A 155 7.73 -0.51 1.24
N ALA A 156 6.73 -1.33 0.96
CA ALA A 156 6.81 -2.78 1.14
C ALA A 156 7.89 -3.42 0.24
N ALA A 157 8.07 -2.92 -0.99
CA ALA A 157 9.15 -3.37 -1.88
C ALA A 157 10.53 -3.00 -1.34
N VAL A 158 10.71 -1.77 -0.82
CA VAL A 158 11.97 -1.36 -0.17
C VAL A 158 12.29 -2.26 1.03
N SER A 159 11.31 -2.55 1.89
CA SER A 159 11.50 -3.45 3.04
C SER A 159 11.94 -4.86 2.60
N ALA A 160 11.37 -5.39 1.52
CA ALA A 160 11.76 -6.69 0.99
C ALA A 160 13.18 -6.65 0.37
N LEU A 161 13.57 -5.56 -0.30
CA LEU A 161 14.93 -5.37 -0.81
C LEU A 161 15.96 -5.28 0.31
N LEU A 162 15.63 -4.58 1.41
CA LEU A 162 16.46 -4.57 2.61
C LEU A 162 16.66 -5.98 3.17
N TYR A 163 15.58 -6.78 3.24
CA TYR A 163 15.64 -8.15 3.73
C TYR A 163 16.56 -9.05 2.91
N VAL A 164 16.59 -8.91 1.58
CA VAL A 164 17.42 -9.74 0.69
C VAL A 164 18.76 -9.14 0.32
N SER A 165 19.13 -7.96 0.84
CA SER A 165 20.42 -7.32 0.55
C SER A 165 21.58 -8.16 1.06
N GLU A 166 22.66 -8.26 0.28
CA GLU A 166 23.86 -9.04 0.59
C GLU A 166 24.91 -8.22 1.33
N THR A 167 25.00 -6.93 1.01
CA THR A 167 25.96 -6.02 1.59
C THR A 167 25.31 -4.84 2.27
N PHE A 168 26.03 -4.22 3.20
CA PHE A 168 25.54 -3.00 3.83
C PHE A 168 25.36 -1.85 2.83
N GLU A 169 26.27 -1.71 1.86
CA GLU A 169 26.18 -0.66 0.82
C GLU A 169 24.89 -0.80 -0.01
N GLU A 170 24.52 -2.04 -0.34
CA GLU A 170 23.24 -2.30 -1.02
C GLU A 170 22.05 -1.94 -0.12
N ALA A 171 22.08 -2.37 1.14
CA ALA A 171 21.01 -2.05 2.09
C ALA A 171 20.90 -0.54 2.35
N GLU A 172 22.04 0.17 2.50
CA GLU A 172 22.07 1.62 2.68
C GLU A 172 21.44 2.37 1.49
N LYS A 173 21.67 1.89 0.26
CA LYS A 173 21.00 2.42 -0.93
C LYS A 173 19.47 2.35 -0.79
N TRP A 174 18.93 1.23 -0.32
CA TRP A 174 17.49 1.05 -0.16
C TRP A 174 16.93 1.83 1.03
N LEU A 175 17.68 1.95 2.14
CA LEU A 175 17.30 2.80 3.28
C LEU A 175 17.03 4.24 2.87
N ASN A 176 17.80 4.78 1.90
CA ASN A 176 17.64 6.14 1.39
C ASN A 176 16.38 6.31 0.50
N HIS A 177 15.71 5.22 0.11
CA HIS A 177 14.43 5.26 -0.63
C HIS A 177 13.22 5.22 0.30
N LEU A 178 13.41 5.03 1.62
CA LEU A 178 12.33 5.15 2.58
C LEU A 178 11.93 6.63 2.72
N PRO A 179 10.63 6.93 2.79
CA PRO A 179 10.17 8.31 2.96
C PRO A 179 10.69 8.89 4.28
N ASN A 180 10.88 10.22 4.29
CA ASN A 180 11.38 10.93 5.48
C ASN A 180 10.32 11.04 6.59
N GLU A 181 9.04 10.92 6.26
CA GLU A 181 7.97 10.80 7.24
C GLU A 181 7.89 9.34 7.70
N ILE A 182 8.53 9.08 8.79
CA ILE A 182 8.90 7.75 9.24
C ILE A 182 7.75 7.15 10.06
N THR A 183 7.15 6.07 9.55
CA THR A 183 6.32 5.20 10.38
C THR A 183 7.20 4.37 11.33
N LEU A 184 6.64 3.97 12.49
CA LEU A 184 7.28 3.09 13.46
C LEU A 184 8.00 1.90 12.81
N GLN A 185 7.34 1.26 11.86
CA GLN A 185 7.84 0.08 11.14
C GLN A 185 9.09 0.37 10.27
N GLN A 186 9.23 1.58 9.75
CA GLN A 186 10.40 1.97 8.96
C GLN A 186 11.62 2.22 9.83
N ASN A 187 11.41 2.73 11.04
CA ASN A 187 12.46 2.89 12.03
C ASN A 187 12.98 1.53 12.53
N GLU A 188 12.09 0.56 12.74
CA GLU A 188 12.45 -0.81 13.07
C GLU A 188 13.26 -1.46 11.95
N ASN A 189 12.87 -1.32 10.69
CA ASN A 189 13.61 -1.82 9.53
C ASN A 189 15.05 -1.26 9.46
N ARG A 190 15.27 0.01 9.86
CA ARG A 190 16.62 0.60 9.94
C ARG A 190 17.47 -0.07 11.02
N VAL A 191 16.91 -0.22 12.22
CA VAL A 191 17.59 -0.90 13.35
C VAL A 191 17.97 -2.32 12.97
N ASP A 192 17.01 -3.11 12.46
CA ASP A 192 17.23 -4.49 12.06
C ASP A 192 18.30 -4.62 10.96
N THR A 193 18.29 -3.71 10.00
CA THR A 193 19.31 -3.66 8.96
C THR A 193 20.70 -3.40 9.55
N TYR A 194 20.85 -2.40 10.41
CA TYR A 194 22.15 -2.11 11.05
C TYR A 194 22.63 -3.29 11.91
N VAL A 195 21.73 -3.90 12.71
CA VAL A 195 22.08 -5.08 13.53
C VAL A 195 22.56 -6.24 12.66
N ARG A 196 21.84 -6.56 11.57
CA ARG A 196 22.20 -7.65 10.66
C ARG A 196 23.59 -7.50 10.06
N PHE A 197 24.01 -6.27 9.76
CA PHE A 197 25.33 -5.99 9.20
C PHE A 197 26.39 -5.63 10.25
N GLY A 198 26.13 -5.87 11.54
CA GLY A 198 27.08 -5.63 12.63
C GLY A 198 27.37 -4.16 12.92
N LYS A 199 26.52 -3.25 12.42
CA LYS A 199 26.58 -1.79 12.64
C LYS A 199 25.89 -1.44 13.97
N TYR A 200 26.44 -1.94 15.08
CA TYR A 200 25.75 -1.85 16.37
C TYR A 200 25.66 -0.44 16.94
N ASP A 201 26.62 0.43 16.66
CA ASP A 201 26.59 1.81 17.15
C ASP A 201 25.53 2.63 16.38
N GLU A 202 25.42 2.43 15.06
CA GLU A 202 24.38 3.03 14.24
C GLU A 202 22.99 2.50 14.64
N ALA A 203 22.88 1.21 14.96
CA ALA A 203 21.65 0.61 15.46
C ALA A 203 21.23 1.25 16.79
N ARG A 204 22.15 1.41 17.75
CA ARG A 204 21.87 2.07 19.05
C ARG A 204 21.46 3.52 18.88
N LEU A 205 22.16 4.26 18.02
CA LEU A 205 21.80 5.66 17.73
C LEU A 205 20.38 5.75 17.12
N GLN A 206 20.03 4.84 16.21
CA GLN A 206 18.68 4.80 15.64
C GLN A 206 17.65 4.42 16.69
N GLN A 207 17.93 3.44 17.56
CA GLN A 207 17.04 3.08 18.68
C GLN A 207 16.81 4.25 19.62
N GLN A 208 17.85 5.03 19.94
CA GLN A 208 17.72 6.22 20.76
C GLN A 208 16.83 7.28 20.10
N LYS A 209 17.00 7.54 18.80
CA LYS A 209 16.12 8.44 18.04
C LYS A 209 14.66 7.96 18.05
N ASN A 210 14.46 6.65 17.87
CA ASN A 210 13.13 6.06 17.93
C ASN A 210 12.49 6.26 19.32
N LEU A 211 13.28 6.08 20.38
CA LEU A 211 12.83 6.30 21.75
C LEU A 211 12.43 7.77 21.99
N GLU A 212 13.25 8.73 21.53
CA GLU A 212 12.96 10.16 21.65
C GLU A 212 11.68 10.55 20.89
N GLU A 213 11.47 10.00 19.69
CA GLU A 213 10.28 10.21 18.90
C GLU A 213 9.03 9.61 19.57
N HIS A 214 9.12 8.37 20.06
CA HIS A 214 8.04 7.73 20.82
C HIS A 214 7.70 8.49 22.09
N TYR A 215 8.70 8.96 22.80
CA TYR A 215 8.52 9.79 23.97
C TYR A 215 7.79 11.09 23.62
N THR A 216 8.23 11.78 22.58
CA THR A 216 7.60 13.02 22.11
C THR A 216 6.13 12.80 21.75
N ASN A 217 5.83 11.74 20.99
CA ASN A 217 4.47 11.37 20.62
C ASN A 217 3.63 10.99 21.85
N LEU A 218 4.20 10.27 22.82
CA LEU A 218 3.52 9.93 24.06
C LEU A 218 3.18 11.18 24.88
N ILE A 219 4.14 12.09 25.04
CA ILE A 219 3.94 13.35 25.77
C ILE A 219 2.90 14.21 25.07
N GLN A 220 2.93 14.30 23.73
CA GLN A 220 1.91 15.02 22.98
C GLN A 220 0.52 14.40 23.19
N THR A 221 0.39 13.08 23.06
CA THR A 221 -0.87 12.38 23.33
C THR A 221 -1.38 12.63 24.74
N MET A 222 -0.50 12.57 25.74
CA MET A 222 -0.85 12.87 27.14
C MET A 222 -1.26 14.33 27.33
N THR A 223 -0.70 15.25 26.56
CA THR A 223 -1.09 16.67 26.55
C THR A 223 -2.47 16.84 25.94
N ASP A 224 -2.70 16.24 24.79
CA ASP A 224 -4.00 16.27 24.09
C ASP A 224 -5.13 15.68 24.94
N MET A 225 -4.82 14.67 25.76
CA MET A 225 -5.80 14.13 26.75
C MET A 225 -6.14 15.12 27.88
N CYS A 226 -5.29 16.08 28.16
CA CYS A 226 -5.55 17.15 29.13
C CYS A 226 -6.26 18.35 28.51
N ASP A 227 -6.10 18.54 27.19
CA ASP A 227 -6.76 19.59 26.45
C ASP A 227 -8.15 19.11 26.02
N SER A 228 -9.17 19.92 26.19
CA SER A 228 -10.49 19.60 25.66
C SER A 228 -10.54 19.90 24.16
N TRP A 229 -10.83 18.91 23.34
CA TRP A 229 -11.30 19.12 21.98
C TRP A 229 -12.59 19.96 22.01
N GLN A 230 -12.84 20.75 20.96
CA GLN A 230 -13.94 21.75 20.94
C GLN A 230 -15.31 21.20 21.39
N ASP A 231 -15.53 19.88 21.26
CA ASP A 231 -16.81 19.21 21.56
C ASP A 231 -16.72 18.21 22.75
N MET A 232 -15.58 18.15 23.46
CA MET A 232 -15.43 17.27 24.63
C MET A 232 -15.49 18.05 25.95
N PRO A 233 -16.12 17.48 27.01
CA PRO A 233 -16.05 18.07 28.33
C PRO A 233 -14.62 18.17 28.83
N LYS A 234 -14.22 19.30 29.42
CA LYS A 234 -12.90 19.46 30.02
C LYS A 234 -12.67 18.37 31.07
N PRO A 235 -11.48 17.72 31.06
CA PRO A 235 -11.12 16.77 32.10
C PRO A 235 -11.09 17.43 33.46
N SER A 236 -11.30 16.66 34.52
CA SER A 236 -11.24 17.21 35.90
C SER A 236 -9.84 17.71 36.22
N ALA A 237 -9.76 18.71 37.09
CA ALA A 237 -8.46 19.24 37.56
C ALA A 237 -7.58 18.14 38.18
N GLU A 238 -8.17 17.17 38.86
CA GLU A 238 -7.47 16.00 39.43
C GLU A 238 -6.84 15.13 38.36
N TYR A 239 -7.56 14.91 37.23
CA TYR A 239 -7.04 14.18 36.09
C TYR A 239 -5.85 14.91 35.44
N GLY A 240 -5.94 16.21 35.24
CA GLY A 240 -4.85 17.02 34.72
C GLY A 240 -3.58 16.93 35.59
N ILE A 241 -3.73 17.09 36.92
CA ILE A 241 -2.61 16.97 37.87
C ILE A 241 -2.00 15.56 37.84
N ALA A 242 -2.85 14.49 37.76
CA ALA A 242 -2.36 13.12 37.68
C ALA A 242 -1.57 12.87 36.39
N MET A 243 -2.00 13.46 35.27
CA MET A 243 -1.34 13.34 33.98
C MET A 243 0.00 14.06 33.94
N GLU A 244 0.08 15.28 34.50
CA GLU A 244 1.34 16.02 34.62
C GLU A 244 2.37 15.27 35.50
N LYS A 245 1.93 14.65 36.58
CA LYS A 245 2.79 13.79 37.40
C LYS A 245 3.32 12.58 36.63
N LYS A 246 2.48 11.94 35.79
CA LYS A 246 2.90 10.82 34.93
C LYS A 246 3.93 11.28 33.90
N LYS A 247 3.70 12.43 33.23
CA LYS A 247 4.67 12.99 32.28
C LYS A 247 6.03 13.22 32.94
N ALA A 248 6.05 13.91 34.09
CA ALA A 248 7.28 14.16 34.83
C ALA A 248 8.01 12.86 35.23
N ALA A 249 7.29 11.85 35.69
CA ALA A 249 7.86 10.55 36.03
C ALA A 249 8.49 9.84 34.82
N ILE A 250 7.81 9.84 33.67
CA ILE A 250 8.33 9.22 32.43
C ILE A 250 9.58 9.98 31.97
N THR A 251 9.55 11.30 31.97
CA THR A 251 10.70 12.15 31.61
C THR A 251 11.92 11.84 32.48
N SER A 252 11.73 11.78 33.81
CA SER A 252 12.79 11.45 34.77
C SER A 252 13.40 10.07 34.52
N ILE A 253 12.56 9.05 34.29
CA ILE A 253 13.02 7.68 34.00
C ILE A 253 13.86 7.59 32.73
N LEU A 254 13.47 8.33 31.68
CA LEU A 254 14.08 8.21 30.37
C LEU A 254 15.31 9.10 30.16
N PHE A 255 15.40 10.25 30.85
CA PHE A 255 16.38 11.30 30.52
C PHE A 255 17.20 11.83 31.71
N GLU A 256 16.73 11.71 32.96
CA GLU A 256 17.43 12.31 34.12
C GLU A 256 18.49 11.38 34.76
N ASN A 257 18.47 10.09 34.46
CA ASN A 257 19.42 9.10 35.01
C ASN A 257 20.54 8.71 34.04
N ASP A 258 20.70 9.40 32.94
CA ASP A 258 21.74 9.06 31.97
C ASP A 258 23.05 9.76 32.35
N GLU A 259 23.88 9.08 33.18
CA GLU A 259 25.26 9.50 33.48
C GLU A 259 26.15 9.64 32.23
N ASN A 260 25.66 9.21 31.07
CA ASN A 260 26.31 9.28 29.76
C ASN A 260 25.84 10.48 28.89
N ALA A 261 25.13 11.43 29.44
CA ALA A 261 24.72 12.67 28.74
C ALA A 261 25.90 13.50 28.19
N HIS A 262 27.14 13.10 28.49
CA HIS A 262 28.39 13.73 28.03
C HIS A 262 28.86 13.23 26.65
N LEU A 263 28.16 12.28 26.02
CA LEU A 263 28.48 11.73 24.70
C LEU A 263 27.54 12.28 23.60
N ARG A 264 26.88 13.40 23.86
CA ARG A 264 26.08 14.15 22.86
C ARG A 264 26.92 15.15 22.10
#